data_f14f6152897deae50df25f64bf532d4d
#
_entry.id   f14f6152897deae50df25f64bf532d4d
#
_cell.length_a   1.000
_cell.length_b   1.000
_cell.length_c   1.000
_cell.angle_alpha   90.00
_cell.angle_beta   90.00
_cell.angle_gamma   90.00
#
_symmetry.space_group_name_H-M   'P 1'
#
loop_
_entity.id
_entity.type
_entity.pdbx_description
1 polymer ?
#
loop_
_entity_poly.entity_id
_entity_poly.type
_entity_poly.pdbx_seq_one_letter_code
_entity_poly.pdbx_strand_id
1 'polypeptide(L)'
;MKNNFFYQKPLASIYAKPSKKSEVVSQILFGEKFKILSKKKNWLKIKTDYDNYSGFIKNEKFTQKFKPTHKVNKLKTIIFKKKKNKFFSSKNFLFFASRISSMNLSGQFIEFKKNSWVKKKDLKPVNFNEKNISKILKLFLNTKYLWGGKTSKGIDCSALIQIYFYFNNIFYPRDTKDQVKFLKKNKINRLYKKNYLMYWKGHVSFVLNKNLLIHAYGPKKKVVIMKINKTIKEIKKNTNLDLKLI
;
A
#
# COMPACT_ATOMS: atom_id res chain seq x y z
N MET A 1 19.72 20.23 7.22
CA MET A 1 19.75 19.29 6.07
C MET A 1 18.46 18.48 6.08
N LYS A 2 17.73 18.39 4.96
CA LYS A 2 16.51 17.56 4.87
C LYS A 2 16.91 16.08 4.94
N ASN A 3 16.77 15.43 6.08
CA ASN A 3 17.09 14.02 6.28
C ASN A 3 16.02 13.12 5.64
N ASN A 4 15.99 13.10 4.30
CA ASN A 4 15.10 12.22 3.54
C ASN A 4 15.82 10.90 3.25
N PHE A 5 15.18 9.81 3.62
CA PHE A 5 15.68 8.45 3.41
C PHE A 5 14.71 7.64 2.57
N PHE A 6 15.22 6.64 1.88
CA PHE A 6 14.44 5.70 1.08
C PHE A 6 14.66 4.27 1.60
N TYR A 7 13.59 3.56 1.86
CA TYR A 7 13.66 2.21 2.42
C TYR A 7 14.18 1.21 1.37
N GLN A 8 15.12 0.33 1.76
CA GLN A 8 15.90 -0.50 0.84
C GLN A 8 15.71 -2.01 1.05
N LYS A 9 14.67 -2.43 1.79
CA LYS A 9 14.19 -3.82 1.83
C LYS A 9 12.78 -3.91 1.24
N PRO A 10 12.31 -5.10 0.83
CA PRO A 10 10.99 -5.26 0.21
C PRO A 10 9.83 -4.69 1.02
N LEU A 11 9.87 -4.86 2.35
CA LEU A 11 8.79 -4.49 3.26
C LEU A 11 9.30 -4.39 4.70
N ALA A 12 8.81 -3.42 5.47
CA ALA A 12 8.82 -3.44 6.92
C ALA A 12 7.45 -3.07 7.50
N SER A 13 7.17 -3.59 8.69
CA SER A 13 6.05 -3.13 9.52
C SER A 13 6.42 -1.82 10.22
N ILE A 14 5.47 -0.90 10.25
CA ILE A 14 5.51 0.31 11.08
C ILE A 14 4.69 0.01 12.33
N TYR A 15 5.31 0.14 13.48
CA TYR A 15 4.74 -0.19 14.79
C TYR A 15 4.31 1.07 15.54
N ALA A 16 3.28 0.97 16.38
CA ALA A 16 2.83 2.05 17.25
C ALA A 16 3.87 2.42 18.32
N LYS A 17 4.63 1.43 18.82
CA LYS A 17 5.70 1.57 19.82
C LYS A 17 6.97 0.85 19.34
N PRO A 18 8.18 1.19 19.88
CA PRO A 18 9.44 0.55 19.48
C PRO A 18 9.58 -0.88 20.05
N SER A 19 8.66 -1.76 19.69
CA SER A 19 8.60 -3.14 20.11
C SER A 19 7.93 -4.02 19.03
N LYS A 20 8.44 -5.23 18.80
CA LYS A 20 7.82 -6.24 17.94
C LYS A 20 6.48 -6.77 18.48
N LYS A 21 6.24 -6.62 19.77
CA LYS A 21 4.97 -6.97 20.46
C LYS A 21 3.92 -5.86 20.31
N SER A 22 4.31 -4.67 19.81
CA SER A 22 3.40 -3.57 19.58
C SER A 22 2.54 -3.82 18.35
N GLU A 23 1.40 -3.17 18.31
CA GLU A 23 0.51 -3.13 17.15
C GLU A 23 1.25 -2.67 15.90
N VAL A 24 1.03 -3.37 14.78
CA VAL A 24 1.43 -2.91 13.45
C VAL A 24 0.36 -1.95 12.94
N VAL A 25 0.73 -0.70 12.79
CA VAL A 25 -0.21 0.37 12.36
C VAL A 25 -0.15 0.66 10.86
N SER A 26 0.99 0.34 10.21
CA SER A 26 1.16 0.46 8.76
C SER A 26 2.37 -0.36 8.30
N GLN A 27 2.71 -0.22 7.01
CA GLN A 27 3.89 -0.82 6.40
C GLN A 27 4.61 0.20 5.51
N ILE A 28 5.92 0.03 5.33
CA ILE A 28 6.74 0.80 4.39
C ILE A 28 7.29 -0.14 3.31
N LEU A 29 7.21 0.29 2.05
CA LEU A 29 7.60 -0.48 0.86
C LEU A 29 9.01 -0.10 0.41
N PHE A 30 9.63 -0.97 -0.42
CA PHE A 30 10.89 -0.64 -1.08
C PHE A 30 10.77 0.66 -1.89
N GLY A 31 11.75 1.56 -1.71
CA GLY A 31 11.81 2.86 -2.37
C GLY A 31 10.84 3.91 -1.82
N GLU A 32 10.09 3.60 -0.77
CA GLU A 32 9.23 4.58 -0.10
C GLU A 32 10.08 5.57 0.71
N LYS A 33 9.78 6.85 0.58
CA LYS A 33 10.51 7.96 1.19
C LYS A 33 9.99 8.24 2.60
N PHE A 34 10.91 8.52 3.52
CA PHE A 34 10.59 8.84 4.91
C PHE A 34 11.63 9.76 5.54
N LYS A 35 11.28 10.36 6.69
CA LYS A 35 12.17 11.11 7.58
C LYS A 35 12.36 10.35 8.88
N ILE A 36 13.56 10.40 9.44
CA ILE A 36 13.84 9.92 10.80
C ILE A 36 13.58 11.08 11.76
N LEU A 37 12.68 10.85 12.72
CA LEU A 37 12.32 11.82 13.77
C LEU A 37 13.18 11.63 15.02
N SER A 38 13.42 10.35 15.39
CA SER A 38 14.29 10.01 16.52
C SER A 38 14.80 8.57 16.41
N LYS A 39 15.86 8.25 17.16
CA LYS A 39 16.43 6.90 17.27
C LYS A 39 16.39 6.46 18.73
N LYS A 40 15.91 5.21 18.97
CA LYS A 40 15.91 4.58 20.29
C LYS A 40 16.41 3.15 20.17
N LYS A 41 17.65 2.88 20.60
CA LYS A 41 18.32 1.58 20.40
C LYS A 41 18.26 1.16 18.92
N ASN A 42 17.72 -0.03 18.63
CA ASN A 42 17.56 -0.56 17.28
C ASN A 42 16.25 -0.14 16.58
N TRP A 43 15.59 0.91 17.04
CA TRP A 43 14.35 1.44 16.48
C TRP A 43 14.52 2.87 16.00
N LEU A 44 13.86 3.19 14.91
CA LEU A 44 13.74 4.54 14.37
C LEU A 44 12.27 4.96 14.44
N LYS A 45 11.99 6.10 15.06
CA LYS A 45 10.71 6.78 14.87
C LYS A 45 10.79 7.50 13.54
N ILE A 46 9.90 7.18 12.64
CA ILE A 46 9.87 7.72 11.28
C ILE A 46 8.58 8.49 11.00
N LYS A 47 8.63 9.31 9.97
CA LYS A 47 7.47 9.90 9.33
C LYS A 47 7.58 9.65 7.81
N THR A 48 6.60 8.96 7.23
CA THR A 48 6.52 8.74 5.78
C THR A 48 6.29 10.05 5.05
N ASP A 49 6.92 10.22 3.89
CA ASP A 49 6.78 11.44 3.09
C ASP A 49 5.44 11.51 2.35
N TYR A 50 4.89 10.35 1.99
CA TYR A 50 3.67 10.25 1.20
C TYR A 50 2.40 10.70 1.96
N ASP A 51 2.18 10.16 3.14
CA ASP A 51 0.94 10.34 3.91
C ASP A 51 1.18 10.96 5.30
N ASN A 52 2.43 11.38 5.58
CA ASN A 52 2.85 11.94 6.88
C ASN A 52 2.62 10.98 8.06
N TYR A 53 2.50 9.68 7.80
CA TYR A 53 2.24 8.68 8.83
C TYR A 53 3.47 8.47 9.72
N SER A 54 3.25 8.43 11.03
CA SER A 54 4.34 8.30 12.00
C SER A 54 4.26 6.97 12.75
N GLY A 55 5.40 6.38 13.04
CA GLY A 55 5.52 5.16 13.82
C GLY A 55 6.96 4.68 13.88
N PHE A 56 7.17 3.46 14.35
CA PHE A 56 8.49 2.90 14.59
C PHE A 56 8.80 1.77 13.63
N ILE A 57 10.00 1.81 13.03
CA ILE A 57 10.57 0.70 12.25
C ILE A 57 11.87 0.23 12.91
N LYS A 58 12.28 -1.00 12.62
CA LYS A 58 13.64 -1.45 12.95
C LYS A 58 14.66 -0.64 12.16
N ASN A 59 15.81 -0.35 12.78
CA ASN A 59 16.93 0.27 12.09
C ASN A 59 17.51 -0.76 11.09
N GLU A 60 17.13 -0.61 9.84
CA GLU A 60 17.48 -1.51 8.74
C GLU A 60 18.12 -0.73 7.58
N LYS A 61 18.24 -1.36 6.38
CA LYS A 61 18.88 -0.74 5.22
C LYS A 61 18.00 0.35 4.60
N PHE A 62 18.53 1.55 4.48
CA PHE A 62 17.95 2.69 3.76
C PHE A 62 19.08 3.50 3.09
N THR A 63 18.74 4.43 2.22
CA THR A 63 19.68 5.33 1.53
C THR A 63 19.09 6.72 1.39
N GLN A 64 19.94 7.73 1.29
CA GLN A 64 19.55 9.10 0.95
C GLN A 64 19.58 9.35 -0.57
N LYS A 65 20.45 8.64 -1.28
CA LYS A 65 20.61 8.76 -2.73
C LYS A 65 19.71 7.74 -3.44
N PHE A 66 18.53 8.18 -3.87
CA PHE A 66 17.58 7.33 -4.59
C PHE A 66 16.64 8.20 -5.44
N LYS A 67 16.58 7.91 -6.74
CA LYS A 67 15.66 8.55 -7.69
C LYS A 67 14.79 7.47 -8.32
N PRO A 68 13.54 7.31 -7.89
CA PRO A 68 12.66 6.29 -8.46
C PRO A 68 12.36 6.60 -9.92
N THR A 69 12.54 5.60 -10.78
CA THR A 69 12.23 5.67 -12.22
C THR A 69 11.01 4.83 -12.59
N HIS A 70 10.78 3.72 -11.86
CA HIS A 70 9.70 2.79 -12.10
C HIS A 70 9.00 2.40 -10.80
N LYS A 71 7.79 1.87 -10.94
CA LYS A 71 6.99 1.29 -9.87
C LYS A 71 6.42 -0.07 -10.27
N VAL A 72 6.30 -0.97 -9.31
CA VAL A 72 5.74 -2.31 -9.52
C VAL A 72 4.24 -2.22 -9.76
N ASN A 73 3.75 -2.79 -10.88
CA ASN A 73 2.33 -2.81 -11.26
C ASN A 73 1.68 -4.20 -11.17
N LYS A 74 2.38 -5.17 -10.61
CA LYS A 74 1.88 -6.51 -10.26
C LYS A 74 1.72 -6.64 -8.75
N LEU A 75 0.83 -7.49 -8.31
CA LEU A 75 0.60 -7.74 -6.87
C LEU A 75 1.91 -8.05 -6.13
N LYS A 76 2.80 -8.80 -6.81
CA LYS A 76 4.21 -9.00 -6.46
C LYS A 76 5.02 -9.28 -7.72
N THR A 77 6.32 -8.91 -7.74
CA THR A 77 7.29 -9.28 -8.77
C THR A 77 8.49 -9.96 -8.14
N ILE A 78 8.92 -11.07 -8.74
CA ILE A 78 10.06 -11.86 -8.24
C ILE A 78 11.35 -11.08 -8.48
N ILE A 79 12.25 -11.12 -7.51
CA ILE A 79 13.64 -10.63 -7.67
C ILE A 79 14.50 -11.75 -8.22
N PHE A 80 15.19 -11.47 -9.31
CA PHE A 80 16.13 -12.37 -9.95
C PHE A 80 17.57 -12.00 -9.61
N LYS A 81 18.46 -12.99 -9.68
CA LYS A 81 19.92 -12.85 -9.63
C LYS A 81 20.50 -13.25 -10.97
N LYS A 82 21.49 -12.49 -11.47
CA LYS A 82 22.21 -12.82 -12.71
C LYS A 82 23.52 -13.53 -12.38
N LYS A 83 23.77 -14.70 -13.01
CA LYS A 83 25.04 -15.45 -12.92
C LYS A 83 25.37 -16.00 -14.30
N LYS A 84 26.59 -15.75 -14.81
CA LYS A 84 27.03 -16.19 -16.15
C LYS A 84 25.96 -15.93 -17.23
N ASN A 85 25.46 -14.70 -17.35
CA ASN A 85 24.42 -14.27 -18.29
C ASN A 85 23.02 -14.94 -18.17
N LYS A 86 22.81 -15.82 -17.20
CA LYS A 86 21.50 -16.43 -16.91
C LYS A 86 20.85 -15.79 -15.70
N PHE A 87 19.51 -15.72 -15.71
CA PHE A 87 18.70 -15.16 -14.63
C PHE A 87 18.06 -16.28 -13.81
N PHE A 88 18.29 -16.27 -12.51
CA PHE A 88 17.74 -17.24 -11.56
C PHE A 88 16.75 -16.52 -10.64
N SER A 89 15.56 -17.09 -10.47
CA SER A 89 14.56 -16.57 -9.52
C SER A 89 15.09 -16.73 -8.09
N SER A 90 14.90 -15.68 -7.27
CA SER A 90 15.12 -15.79 -5.83
C SER A 90 13.80 -16.02 -5.10
N LYS A 91 13.88 -16.36 -3.80
CA LYS A 91 12.70 -16.42 -2.92
C LYS A 91 12.15 -15.04 -2.53
N ASN A 92 12.83 -13.97 -2.96
CA ASN A 92 12.46 -12.59 -2.63
C ASN A 92 11.65 -11.94 -3.75
N PHE A 93 10.80 -11.00 -3.37
CA PHE A 93 9.97 -10.25 -4.30
C PHE A 93 9.72 -8.82 -3.81
N LEU A 94 9.36 -7.93 -4.74
CA LEU A 94 8.82 -6.61 -4.43
C LEU A 94 7.29 -6.66 -4.55
N PHE A 95 6.63 -5.80 -3.80
CA PHE A 95 5.18 -5.69 -3.76
C PHE A 95 4.66 -4.61 -4.70
N PHE A 96 3.37 -4.65 -5.01
CA PHE A 96 2.67 -3.61 -5.75
C PHE A 96 3.01 -2.21 -5.20
N ALA A 97 3.22 -1.27 -6.11
CA ALA A 97 3.60 0.11 -5.83
C ALA A 97 5.00 0.32 -5.20
N SER A 98 5.80 -0.73 -4.94
CA SER A 98 7.23 -0.55 -4.62
C SER A 98 7.90 0.25 -5.74
N ARG A 99 8.77 1.20 -5.39
CA ARG A 99 9.46 2.08 -6.34
C ARG A 99 10.91 1.64 -6.50
N ILE A 100 11.40 1.58 -7.73
CA ILE A 100 12.77 1.22 -8.04
C ILE A 100 13.47 2.31 -8.85
N SER A 101 14.79 2.39 -8.71
CA SER A 101 15.67 3.15 -9.60
C SER A 101 16.27 2.17 -10.60
N SER A 102 16.09 2.40 -11.90
CA SER A 102 16.73 1.60 -12.94
C SER A 102 18.22 1.91 -12.98
N MET A 103 19.04 0.89 -12.84
CA MET A 103 20.51 0.98 -12.92
C MET A 103 21.00 0.48 -14.27
N ASN A 104 20.68 -0.77 -14.62
CA ASN A 104 21.09 -1.45 -15.84
C ASN A 104 19.92 -2.16 -16.50
N LEU A 105 20.05 -2.43 -17.81
CA LEU A 105 19.09 -3.19 -18.59
C LEU A 105 19.79 -4.45 -19.14
N SER A 106 19.08 -5.58 -19.13
CA SER A 106 19.54 -6.82 -19.75
C SER A 106 18.32 -7.60 -20.28
N GLY A 107 18.10 -7.57 -21.60
CA GLY A 107 16.94 -8.15 -22.25
C GLY A 107 15.62 -7.63 -21.63
N GLN A 108 14.83 -8.54 -21.10
CA GLN A 108 13.54 -8.22 -20.45
C GLN A 108 13.67 -7.84 -18.96
N PHE A 109 14.88 -7.67 -18.43
CA PHE A 109 15.12 -7.39 -17.01
C PHE A 109 15.69 -6.00 -16.78
N ILE A 110 15.33 -5.42 -15.62
CA ILE A 110 15.89 -4.17 -15.09
C ILE A 110 16.59 -4.48 -13.78
N GLU A 111 17.86 -4.08 -13.66
CA GLU A 111 18.60 -4.07 -12.40
C GLU A 111 18.20 -2.83 -11.59
N PHE A 112 17.79 -3.04 -10.35
CA PHE A 112 17.41 -1.94 -9.46
C PHE A 112 18.28 -1.81 -8.21
N LYS A 113 19.13 -2.80 -7.99
CA LYS A 113 20.15 -2.89 -6.95
C LYS A 113 21.17 -3.92 -7.39
N LYS A 114 22.45 -3.78 -7.00
CA LYS A 114 23.54 -4.70 -7.35
C LYS A 114 23.07 -6.15 -7.35
N ASN A 115 23.12 -6.77 -8.53
CA ASN A 115 22.66 -8.12 -8.82
C ASN A 115 21.25 -8.44 -8.30
N SER A 116 20.31 -7.48 -8.45
CA SER A 116 18.89 -7.65 -8.11
C SER A 116 18.04 -7.10 -9.24
N TRP A 117 17.37 -8.01 -9.94
CA TRP A 117 16.70 -7.77 -11.21
C TRP A 117 15.22 -8.08 -11.12
N VAL A 118 14.39 -7.34 -11.84
CA VAL A 118 12.95 -7.58 -12.00
C VAL A 118 12.57 -7.53 -13.48
N LYS A 119 11.48 -8.20 -13.86
CA LYS A 119 11.02 -8.18 -15.26
C LYS A 119 10.41 -6.81 -15.61
N LYS A 120 10.77 -6.25 -16.77
CA LYS A 120 10.23 -4.99 -17.30
C LYS A 120 8.70 -4.99 -17.35
N LYS A 121 8.08 -6.10 -17.78
CA LYS A 121 6.61 -6.25 -17.89
C LYS A 121 5.86 -6.10 -16.56
N ASP A 122 6.55 -6.26 -15.43
CA ASP A 122 5.96 -6.10 -14.09
C ASP A 122 6.06 -4.66 -13.56
N LEU A 123 6.57 -3.76 -14.38
CA LEU A 123 6.83 -2.37 -14.00
C LEU A 123 6.03 -1.40 -14.87
N LYS A 124 5.85 -0.21 -14.33
CA LYS A 124 5.42 0.99 -15.05
C LYS A 124 6.36 2.15 -14.70
N PRO A 125 6.54 3.14 -15.59
CA PRO A 125 7.21 4.39 -15.23
C PRO A 125 6.62 4.99 -13.95
N VAL A 126 7.43 5.64 -13.14
CA VAL A 126 6.98 6.21 -11.85
C VAL A 126 5.85 7.24 -12.00
N ASN A 127 5.81 7.95 -13.13
CA ASN A 127 4.78 8.95 -13.48
C ASN A 127 3.55 8.36 -14.18
N PHE A 128 3.54 7.04 -14.51
CA PHE A 128 2.35 6.40 -15.08
C PHE A 128 1.17 6.49 -14.10
N ASN A 129 -0.01 6.81 -14.61
CA ASN A 129 -1.25 6.87 -13.84
C ASN A 129 -2.27 5.85 -14.36
N GLU A 130 -2.75 4.97 -13.47
CA GLU A 130 -3.87 4.06 -13.74
C GLU A 130 -5.18 4.76 -13.34
N LYS A 131 -5.95 5.16 -14.32
CA LYS A 131 -7.23 5.88 -14.08
C LYS A 131 -8.33 4.97 -13.52
N ASN A 132 -8.23 3.65 -13.75
CA ASN A 132 -9.23 2.69 -13.30
C ASN A 132 -8.89 2.15 -11.91
N ILE A 133 -9.47 2.77 -10.88
CA ILE A 133 -9.30 2.33 -9.48
C ILE A 133 -9.71 0.87 -9.29
N SER A 134 -10.84 0.44 -9.89
CA SER A 134 -11.34 -0.94 -9.75
C SER A 134 -10.33 -1.97 -10.24
N LYS A 135 -9.52 -1.65 -11.25
CA LYS A 135 -8.47 -2.53 -11.77
C LYS A 135 -7.39 -2.79 -10.72
N ILE A 136 -6.95 -1.74 -10.01
CA ILE A 136 -5.96 -1.88 -8.93
C ILE A 136 -6.56 -2.64 -7.74
N LEU A 137 -7.77 -2.28 -7.28
CA LEU A 137 -8.38 -2.94 -6.13
C LEU A 137 -8.60 -4.44 -6.38
N LYS A 138 -9.02 -4.81 -7.59
CA LYS A 138 -9.23 -6.21 -7.99
C LYS A 138 -7.93 -7.04 -8.02
N LEU A 139 -6.75 -6.44 -8.18
CA LEU A 139 -5.48 -7.16 -8.02
C LEU A 139 -5.36 -7.80 -6.64
N PHE A 140 -5.95 -7.18 -5.61
CA PHE A 140 -5.91 -7.65 -4.23
C PHE A 140 -7.03 -8.63 -3.86
N LEU A 141 -7.92 -8.98 -4.79
CA LEU A 141 -9.01 -9.92 -4.52
C LEU A 141 -8.45 -11.22 -3.91
N ASN A 142 -9.11 -11.73 -2.86
CA ASN A 142 -8.67 -12.87 -2.05
C ASN A 142 -7.36 -12.66 -1.25
N THR A 143 -6.73 -11.51 -1.30
CA THR A 143 -5.63 -11.20 -0.38
C THR A 143 -6.14 -11.24 1.05
N LYS A 144 -5.37 -11.88 1.95
CA LYS A 144 -5.70 -12.00 3.38
C LYS A 144 -5.94 -10.61 4.00
N TYR A 145 -6.97 -10.49 4.84
CA TYR A 145 -7.12 -9.33 5.72
C TYR A 145 -5.99 -9.34 6.75
N LEU A 146 -5.31 -8.22 6.88
CA LEU A 146 -4.28 -8.02 7.89
C LEU A 146 -4.33 -6.57 8.36
N TRP A 147 -4.64 -6.36 9.63
CA TRP A 147 -4.59 -5.04 10.25
C TRP A 147 -3.20 -4.40 10.10
N GLY A 148 -3.14 -3.15 9.70
CA GLY A 148 -1.90 -2.45 9.38
C GLY A 148 -1.21 -2.91 8.09
N GLY A 149 -1.73 -3.93 7.41
CA GLY A 149 -1.17 -4.47 6.17
C GLY A 149 -1.40 -3.55 4.96
N LYS A 150 -0.49 -3.63 3.97
CA LYS A 150 -0.48 -2.79 2.76
C LYS A 150 -0.03 -3.57 1.51
N THR A 151 0.03 -4.91 1.58
CA THR A 151 0.64 -5.74 0.54
C THR A 151 -0.14 -7.01 0.25
N SER A 152 0.34 -7.82 -0.71
CA SER A 152 -0.19 -9.17 -0.98
C SER A 152 0.02 -10.17 0.16
N LYS A 153 0.82 -9.85 1.18
CA LYS A 153 0.91 -10.67 2.41
C LYS A 153 -0.28 -10.47 3.34
N GLY A 154 -1.00 -9.39 3.14
CA GLY A 154 -2.19 -8.99 3.86
C GLY A 154 -2.40 -7.48 3.71
N ILE A 155 -3.67 -7.08 3.68
CA ILE A 155 -4.09 -5.69 3.50
C ILE A 155 -5.33 -5.40 4.33
N ASP A 156 -5.43 -4.20 4.94
CA ASP A 156 -6.65 -3.73 5.59
C ASP A 156 -7.52 -2.87 4.66
N CYS A 157 -8.69 -2.48 5.15
CA CYS A 157 -9.68 -1.77 4.33
C CYS A 157 -9.20 -0.40 3.85
N SER A 158 -8.58 0.39 4.73
CA SER A 158 -8.09 1.73 4.39
C SER A 158 -6.85 1.68 3.50
N ALA A 159 -5.94 0.71 3.72
CA ALA A 159 -4.78 0.51 2.84
C ALA A 159 -5.18 0.05 1.45
N LEU A 160 -6.24 -0.77 1.29
CA LEU A 160 -6.76 -1.17 -0.01
C LEU A 160 -7.16 0.05 -0.86
N ILE A 161 -7.78 1.06 -0.23
CA ILE A 161 -8.10 2.30 -0.91
C ILE A 161 -6.85 3.16 -1.14
N GLN A 162 -6.04 3.34 -0.08
CA GLN A 162 -4.85 4.19 -0.13
C GLN A 162 -3.85 3.75 -1.21
N ILE A 163 -3.68 2.44 -1.43
CA ILE A 163 -2.65 1.91 -2.35
C ILE A 163 -2.88 2.33 -3.80
N TYR A 164 -4.13 2.57 -4.22
CA TYR A 164 -4.44 3.14 -5.52
C TYR A 164 -3.90 4.57 -5.65
N PHE A 165 -4.16 5.41 -4.66
CA PHE A 165 -3.68 6.79 -4.64
C PHE A 165 -2.16 6.87 -4.54
N TYR A 166 -1.56 6.02 -3.70
CA TYR A 166 -0.10 5.90 -3.58
C TYR A 166 0.55 5.50 -4.91
N PHE A 167 -0.02 4.52 -5.61
CA PHE A 167 0.45 4.12 -6.94
C PHE A 167 0.40 5.28 -7.94
N ASN A 168 -0.60 6.12 -7.88
CA ASN A 168 -0.79 7.27 -8.76
C ASN A 168 -0.10 8.56 -8.28
N ASN A 169 0.72 8.52 -7.23
CA ASN A 169 1.39 9.68 -6.63
C ASN A 169 0.41 10.76 -6.12
N ILE A 170 -0.82 10.38 -5.77
CA ILE A 170 -1.86 11.26 -5.24
C ILE A 170 -1.92 11.04 -3.72
N PHE A 171 -1.85 12.14 -2.96
CA PHE A 171 -1.98 12.05 -1.49
C PHE A 171 -3.32 11.47 -1.07
N TYR A 172 -3.29 10.49 -0.15
CA TYR A 172 -4.48 9.97 0.51
C TYR A 172 -4.12 9.44 1.90
N PRO A 173 -4.91 9.74 2.97
CA PRO A 173 -4.56 9.34 4.32
C PRO A 173 -4.57 7.83 4.53
N ARG A 174 -3.78 7.36 5.53
CA ARG A 174 -3.66 5.93 5.86
C ARG A 174 -4.90 5.38 6.55
N ASP A 175 -5.41 6.08 7.55
CA ASP A 175 -6.46 5.58 8.42
C ASP A 175 -7.85 6.06 8.00
N THR A 176 -8.88 5.22 8.15
CA THR A 176 -10.26 5.56 7.80
C THR A 176 -10.76 6.86 8.42
N LYS A 177 -10.37 7.14 9.67
CA LYS A 177 -10.73 8.38 10.36
C LYS A 177 -10.22 9.61 9.63
N ASP A 178 -8.97 9.54 9.16
CA ASP A 178 -8.33 10.66 8.47
C ASP A 178 -8.76 10.74 7.00
N GLN A 179 -9.08 9.60 6.36
CA GLN A 179 -9.72 9.58 5.04
C GLN A 179 -11.07 10.32 5.05
N VAL A 180 -11.91 10.07 6.05
CA VAL A 180 -13.19 10.78 6.23
C VAL A 180 -12.98 12.29 6.42
N LYS A 181 -12.03 12.69 7.28
CA LYS A 181 -11.70 14.11 7.47
C LYS A 181 -11.21 14.77 6.19
N PHE A 182 -10.35 14.07 5.45
CA PHE A 182 -9.80 14.54 4.17
C PHE A 182 -10.90 14.80 3.13
N LEU A 183 -11.85 13.86 2.99
CA LEU A 183 -12.96 14.00 2.05
C LEU A 183 -13.89 15.17 2.42
N LYS A 184 -14.26 15.31 3.69
CA LYS A 184 -15.08 16.43 4.18
C LYS A 184 -14.42 17.78 3.92
N LYS A 185 -13.12 17.90 4.23
CA LYS A 185 -12.36 19.15 4.02
C LYS A 185 -12.33 19.57 2.55
N ASN A 186 -12.27 18.60 1.63
CA ASN A 186 -12.18 18.86 0.19
C ASN A 186 -13.55 18.89 -0.49
N LYS A 187 -14.66 18.91 0.26
CA LYS A 187 -16.06 18.96 -0.25
C LYS A 187 -16.33 17.88 -1.34
N ILE A 188 -15.70 16.71 -1.21
CA ILE A 188 -15.89 15.60 -2.15
C ILE A 188 -17.18 14.86 -1.75
N ASN A 189 -18.33 15.49 -1.96
CA ASN A 189 -19.64 14.90 -1.79
C ASN A 189 -20.09 14.24 -3.09
N ARG A 190 -20.07 12.90 -3.17
CA ARG A 190 -20.70 12.17 -4.27
C ARG A 190 -21.41 10.94 -3.74
N LEU A 191 -22.72 11.10 -3.54
CA LEU A 191 -23.61 10.02 -3.11
C LEU A 191 -23.82 8.98 -4.22
N TYR A 192 -23.64 7.70 -3.89
CA TYR A 192 -24.17 6.52 -4.59
C TYR A 192 -23.89 6.35 -6.11
N LYS A 193 -22.86 6.98 -6.67
CA LYS A 193 -22.45 6.76 -8.07
C LYS A 193 -21.30 5.74 -8.14
N LYS A 194 -21.12 5.07 -9.28
CA LYS A 194 -19.95 4.24 -9.58
C LYS A 194 -18.67 5.00 -9.21
N ASN A 195 -17.70 4.30 -8.60
CA ASN A 195 -16.39 4.80 -8.16
C ASN A 195 -16.42 5.68 -6.90
N TYR A 196 -17.31 5.42 -5.94
CA TYR A 196 -17.25 6.16 -4.70
C TYR A 196 -17.02 5.27 -3.46
N LEU A 197 -16.74 5.91 -2.32
CA LEU A 197 -16.34 5.25 -1.08
C LEU A 197 -17.48 5.25 -0.07
N MET A 198 -17.74 4.10 0.54
CA MET A 198 -18.68 3.96 1.65
C MET A 198 -17.89 3.79 2.94
N TYR A 199 -18.23 4.59 3.96
CA TYR A 199 -17.55 4.59 5.26
C TYR A 199 -18.46 4.19 6.40
N TRP A 200 -17.88 3.46 7.34
CA TRP A 200 -18.38 3.20 8.69
C TRP A 200 -17.31 3.64 9.68
N LYS A 201 -17.59 3.66 10.98
CA LYS A 201 -16.55 3.89 11.99
C LYS A 201 -15.51 2.78 11.90
N GLY A 202 -14.28 3.12 11.49
CA GLY A 202 -13.17 2.15 11.38
C GLY A 202 -13.19 1.27 10.13
N HIS A 203 -14.14 1.46 9.18
CA HIS A 203 -14.20 0.66 7.97
C HIS A 203 -14.49 1.50 6.71
N VAL A 204 -13.99 1.01 5.57
CA VAL A 204 -14.21 1.60 4.25
C VAL A 204 -14.36 0.53 3.18
N SER A 205 -15.22 0.79 2.21
CA SER A 205 -15.36 0.01 0.98
C SER A 205 -15.41 0.90 -0.26
N PHE A 206 -15.21 0.31 -1.42
CA PHE A 206 -15.29 0.98 -2.71
C PHE A 206 -16.43 0.40 -3.56
N VAL A 207 -17.30 1.25 -4.07
CA VAL A 207 -18.44 0.88 -4.91
C VAL A 207 -17.98 0.62 -6.33
N LEU A 208 -18.12 -0.62 -6.79
CA LEU A 208 -17.76 -1.04 -8.14
C LEU A 208 -18.84 -0.69 -9.18
N ASN A 209 -20.11 -0.83 -8.78
CA ASN A 209 -21.30 -0.50 -9.56
C ASN A 209 -22.52 -0.36 -8.64
N LYS A 210 -23.72 -0.15 -9.20
CA LYS A 210 -24.96 0.03 -8.44
C LYS A 210 -25.32 -1.09 -7.44
N ASN A 211 -24.72 -2.29 -7.58
CA ASN A 211 -25.06 -3.45 -6.75
C ASN A 211 -23.89 -4.00 -5.93
N LEU A 212 -22.63 -3.72 -6.31
CA LEU A 212 -21.45 -4.38 -5.80
C LEU A 212 -20.42 -3.40 -5.26
N LEU A 213 -19.76 -3.78 -4.19
CA LEU A 213 -18.60 -3.13 -3.62
C LEU A 213 -17.43 -4.11 -3.44
N ILE A 214 -16.22 -3.58 -3.29
CA ILE A 214 -15.01 -4.32 -2.91
C ILE A 214 -14.43 -3.73 -1.63
N HIS A 215 -14.00 -4.59 -0.71
CA HIS A 215 -13.33 -4.19 0.53
C HIS A 215 -12.44 -5.31 1.09
N ALA A 216 -11.41 -4.93 1.86
CA ALA A 216 -10.76 -5.87 2.75
C ALA A 216 -11.63 -5.99 4.01
N TYR A 217 -12.21 -7.16 4.23
CA TYR A 217 -13.23 -7.35 5.25
C TYR A 217 -12.79 -8.34 6.34
N GLY A 218 -12.65 -7.83 7.57
CA GLY A 218 -12.15 -8.60 8.71
C GLY A 218 -12.93 -9.89 8.96
N PRO A 219 -14.28 -9.86 9.04
CA PRO A 219 -15.08 -11.07 9.24
C PRO A 219 -14.91 -12.14 8.16
N LYS A 220 -14.64 -11.75 6.90
CA LYS A 220 -14.30 -12.69 5.82
C LYS A 220 -12.80 -13.00 5.73
N LYS A 221 -11.97 -12.40 6.58
CA LYS A 221 -10.51 -12.58 6.64
C LYS A 221 -9.77 -12.32 5.32
N LYS A 222 -10.39 -11.61 4.36
CA LYS A 222 -9.80 -11.33 3.03
C LYS A 222 -10.47 -10.17 2.30
N VAL A 223 -9.88 -9.75 1.18
CA VAL A 223 -10.51 -8.85 0.20
C VAL A 223 -11.58 -9.60 -0.56
N VAL A 224 -12.79 -9.05 -0.57
CA VAL A 224 -13.96 -9.65 -1.18
C VAL A 224 -14.78 -8.63 -1.98
N ILE A 225 -15.53 -9.14 -2.97
CA ILE A 225 -16.61 -8.39 -3.62
C ILE A 225 -17.93 -8.88 -3.01
N MET A 226 -18.77 -7.95 -2.58
CA MET A 226 -20.07 -8.25 -1.96
C MET A 226 -21.17 -7.36 -2.51
N LYS A 227 -22.43 -7.81 -2.37
CA LYS A 227 -23.60 -6.96 -2.64
C LYS A 227 -23.69 -5.84 -1.59
N ILE A 228 -23.96 -4.59 -2.03
CA ILE A 228 -24.01 -3.41 -1.16
C ILE A 228 -24.99 -3.63 -0.01
N ASN A 229 -26.25 -3.98 -0.31
CA ASN A 229 -27.29 -4.17 0.72
C ASN A 229 -26.94 -5.28 1.73
N LYS A 230 -26.32 -6.39 1.25
CA LYS A 230 -25.86 -7.45 2.14
C LYS A 230 -24.75 -6.94 3.08
N THR A 231 -23.80 -6.15 2.55
CA THR A 231 -22.70 -5.61 3.34
C THR A 231 -23.20 -4.65 4.42
N ILE A 232 -24.13 -3.74 4.08
CA ILE A 232 -24.72 -2.81 5.05
C ILE A 232 -25.39 -3.59 6.20
N LYS A 233 -26.25 -4.57 5.86
CA LYS A 233 -26.94 -5.41 6.86
C LYS A 233 -25.94 -6.20 7.73
N GLU A 234 -24.93 -6.81 7.12
CA GLU A 234 -23.92 -7.63 7.83
C GLU A 234 -23.07 -6.78 8.78
N ILE A 235 -22.62 -5.58 8.35
CA ILE A 235 -21.87 -4.66 9.22
C ILE A 235 -22.74 -4.17 10.36
N LYS A 236 -23.99 -3.76 10.09
CA LYS A 236 -24.92 -3.33 11.15
C LYS A 236 -25.14 -4.43 12.18
N LYS A 237 -25.40 -5.66 11.74
CA LYS A 237 -25.59 -6.83 12.64
C LYS A 237 -24.37 -7.12 13.51
N ASN A 238 -23.17 -7.10 12.92
CA ASN A 238 -21.95 -7.54 13.60
C ASN A 238 -21.29 -6.46 14.47
N THR A 239 -21.56 -5.17 14.22
CA THR A 239 -20.83 -4.06 14.85
C THR A 239 -21.73 -2.96 15.39
N ASN A 240 -23.03 -3.03 15.12
CA ASN A 240 -24.02 -1.98 15.39
C ASN A 240 -23.64 -0.59 14.79
N LEU A 241 -22.82 -0.58 13.73
CA LEU A 241 -22.37 0.64 13.06
C LEU A 241 -23.25 0.99 11.87
N ASP A 242 -23.62 2.26 11.79
CA ASP A 242 -24.33 2.81 10.65
C ASP A 242 -23.37 3.32 9.57
N LEU A 243 -23.86 3.32 8.34
CA LEU A 243 -23.17 3.91 7.20
C LEU A 243 -23.04 5.43 7.43
N LYS A 244 -21.82 5.95 7.29
CA LYS A 244 -21.57 7.40 7.30
C LYS A 244 -21.72 7.94 5.89
N LEU A 245 -22.66 8.84 5.72
CA LEU A 245 -22.73 9.69 4.52
C LEU A 245 -21.66 10.78 4.63
N ILE A 246 -20.79 10.88 3.63
CA ILE A 246 -19.69 11.86 3.58
C ILE A 246 -19.90 12.74 2.37
#